data_e31bb7c4d991e4764a7a9700fef999df
#
_entry.id   e31bb7c4d991e4764a7a9700fef999df
#
_cell.length_a   1.000
_cell.length_b   1.000
_cell.length_c   1.000
_cell.angle_alpha   90.00
_cell.angle_beta   90.00
_cell.angle_gamma   90.00
#
_symmetry.space_group_name_H-M   'P 1'
#
loop_
_entity.id
_entity.type
_entity.pdbx_description
1 polymer ?
#
loop_
_entity_poly.entity_id
_entity_poly.type
_entity_poly.pdbx_seq_one_letter_code
_entity_poly.pdbx_strand_id
1 'polypeptide(L)'
;MPHVRANGIDIYYESQGEGGPLFLIAGLGATHHLWELQAPSFARSYRVVTFDNRGAGDSDKPPEPYSIALFADDTAALMDALGIERAHVYGQSMGGLIAQEFALRHPQRLRCLVLGCTTFGGPNSVLPSPQAAALLSGMPNLPPEQAVERVLELFYSPRYRREHAEEAHQRIQSYFPLRTPPDAYARQLMACLTFDAYDRLPQIAAPTLVINGAEDALIPAENSRIMAQRVPGAEMVLFPEVGHLFFHEVPEEADAAVADFLRRRG
;
A
#
# COMPACT_ATOMS: atom_id res chain seq x y z
N MET A 1 0.49 21.10 -11.29
CA MET A 1 0.25 19.89 -10.49
C MET A 1 1.10 19.99 -9.24
N PRO A 2 0.60 19.68 -8.05
CA PRO A 2 1.33 19.98 -6.83
C PRO A 2 2.49 18.99 -6.65
N HIS A 3 3.71 19.53 -6.74
CA HIS A 3 4.92 18.89 -6.25
C HIS A 3 5.40 19.65 -5.03
N VAL A 4 6.03 18.93 -4.12
CA VAL A 4 6.67 19.54 -2.97
C VAL A 4 8.05 18.91 -2.75
N ARG A 5 9.02 19.75 -2.38
CA ARG A 5 10.36 19.28 -2.03
C ARG A 5 10.31 18.66 -0.63
N ALA A 6 10.58 17.36 -0.55
CA ALA A 6 10.61 16.60 0.69
C ALA A 6 11.72 15.56 0.65
N ASN A 7 12.48 15.42 1.73
CA ASN A 7 13.58 14.45 1.87
C ASN A 7 14.52 14.37 0.65
N GLY A 8 14.88 15.53 0.08
CA GLY A 8 15.84 15.64 -1.02
C GLY A 8 15.30 15.30 -2.41
N ILE A 9 14.00 15.05 -2.57
CA ILE A 9 13.33 14.78 -3.86
C ILE A 9 12.08 15.63 -4.03
N ASP A 10 11.61 15.77 -5.27
CA ASP A 10 10.29 16.34 -5.56
C ASP A 10 9.25 15.21 -5.54
N ILE A 11 8.31 15.30 -4.61
CA ILE A 11 7.21 14.35 -4.45
C ILE A 11 5.95 14.92 -5.06
N TYR A 12 5.34 14.19 -6.00
CA TYR A 12 4.00 14.46 -6.48
C TYR A 12 2.97 13.99 -5.46
N TYR A 13 1.98 14.84 -5.18
CA TYR A 13 0.86 14.48 -4.29
C TYR A 13 -0.45 15.11 -4.74
N GLU A 14 -1.55 14.54 -4.28
CA GLU A 14 -2.89 15.12 -4.36
C GLU A 14 -3.50 15.20 -2.96
N SER A 15 -4.33 16.22 -2.74
CA SER A 15 -5.05 16.36 -1.47
C SER A 15 -6.50 16.74 -1.74
N GLN A 16 -7.45 16.03 -1.13
CA GLN A 16 -8.86 16.26 -1.27
C GLN A 16 -9.60 16.04 0.05
N GLY A 17 -10.76 16.70 0.19
CA GLY A 17 -11.56 16.64 1.41
C GLY A 17 -11.01 17.53 2.53
N GLU A 18 -11.74 17.52 3.65
CA GLU A 18 -11.45 18.28 4.86
C GLU A 18 -11.52 17.37 6.09
N GLY A 19 -10.96 17.80 7.21
CA GLY A 19 -10.95 17.03 8.45
C GLY A 19 -9.57 16.50 8.83
N GLY A 20 -9.53 15.41 9.62
CA GLY A 20 -8.28 14.80 10.05
C GLY A 20 -7.47 14.25 8.87
N PRO A 21 -6.13 14.44 8.84
CA PRO A 21 -5.32 13.97 7.73
C PRO A 21 -5.28 12.42 7.66
N LEU A 22 -5.46 11.89 6.44
CA LEU A 22 -5.31 10.48 6.10
C LEU A 22 -4.36 10.34 4.90
N PHE A 23 -3.20 9.71 5.12
CA PHE A 23 -2.22 9.39 4.08
C PHE A 23 -2.46 8.00 3.52
N LEU A 24 -2.57 7.88 2.19
CA LEU A 24 -2.73 6.63 1.47
C LEU A 24 -1.43 6.30 0.72
N ILE A 25 -0.76 5.23 1.12
CA ILE A 25 0.55 4.83 0.57
C ILE A 25 0.36 3.64 -0.37
N ALA A 26 0.67 3.85 -1.65
CA ALA A 26 0.52 2.85 -2.69
C ALA A 26 1.59 1.74 -2.63
N GLY A 27 1.28 0.60 -3.27
CA GLY A 27 2.16 -0.56 -3.36
C GLY A 27 3.31 -0.41 -4.36
N LEU A 28 4.02 -1.52 -4.59
CA LEU A 28 5.16 -1.62 -5.48
C LEU A 28 4.79 -1.24 -6.93
N GLY A 29 5.52 -0.26 -7.49
CA GLY A 29 5.34 0.21 -8.86
C GLY A 29 4.06 1.00 -9.10
N ALA A 30 3.16 1.09 -8.12
CA ALA A 30 1.91 1.80 -8.22
C ALA A 30 2.07 3.30 -7.95
N THR A 31 1.11 4.07 -8.45
CA THR A 31 1.01 5.52 -8.28
C THR A 31 -0.21 5.88 -7.42
N HIS A 32 -0.40 7.18 -7.17
CA HIS A 32 -1.59 7.71 -6.51
C HIS A 32 -2.91 7.26 -7.15
N HIS A 33 -2.92 6.93 -8.45
CA HIS A 33 -4.11 6.43 -9.16
C HIS A 33 -4.67 5.13 -8.56
N LEU A 34 -3.86 4.34 -7.86
CA LEU A 34 -4.35 3.14 -7.15
C LEU A 34 -5.52 3.45 -6.21
N TRP A 35 -5.60 4.68 -5.74
CA TRP A 35 -6.57 5.14 -4.76
C TRP A 35 -7.77 5.88 -5.35
N GLU A 36 -8.00 5.74 -6.68
CA GLU A 36 -9.06 6.48 -7.39
C GLU A 36 -10.48 6.26 -6.84
N LEU A 37 -10.75 5.06 -6.28
CA LEU A 37 -12.03 4.76 -5.63
C LEU A 37 -12.05 5.17 -4.15
N GLN A 38 -10.96 4.92 -3.43
CA GLN A 38 -10.87 5.10 -1.99
C GLN A 38 -10.71 6.57 -1.60
N ALA A 39 -9.91 7.32 -2.36
CA ALA A 39 -9.64 8.70 -2.00
C ALA A 39 -10.91 9.58 -1.99
N PRO A 40 -11.83 9.54 -2.98
CA PRO A 40 -13.10 10.25 -2.91
C PRO A 40 -14.03 9.74 -1.78
N SER A 41 -14.01 8.44 -1.51
CA SER A 41 -14.79 7.84 -0.43
C SER A 41 -14.38 8.39 0.94
N PHE A 42 -13.08 8.35 1.26
CA PHE A 42 -12.55 8.85 2.52
C PHE A 42 -12.57 10.39 2.61
N ALA A 43 -12.49 11.11 1.48
CA ALA A 43 -12.54 12.58 1.44
C ALA A 43 -13.84 13.18 1.96
N ARG A 44 -14.88 12.36 2.15
CA ARG A 44 -16.14 12.79 2.80
C ARG A 44 -15.94 13.13 4.29
N SER A 45 -14.88 12.61 4.93
CA SER A 45 -14.65 12.76 6.37
C SER A 45 -13.22 13.11 6.75
N TYR A 46 -12.27 12.97 5.82
CA TYR A 46 -10.84 13.18 6.04
C TYR A 46 -10.23 14.09 4.99
N ARG A 47 -9.18 14.80 5.37
CA ARG A 47 -8.25 15.37 4.39
C ARG A 47 -7.36 14.26 3.88
N VAL A 48 -7.72 13.66 2.75
CA VAL A 48 -6.99 12.56 2.13
C VAL A 48 -5.79 13.11 1.38
N VAL A 49 -4.62 12.52 1.59
CA VAL A 49 -3.39 12.78 0.83
C VAL A 49 -2.96 11.49 0.16
N THR A 50 -2.92 11.48 -1.16
CA THR A 50 -2.32 10.44 -2.00
C THR A 50 -1.05 10.99 -2.62
N PHE A 51 -0.06 10.15 -2.88
CA PHE A 51 1.21 10.59 -3.45
C PHE A 51 1.91 9.45 -4.19
N ASP A 52 2.82 9.83 -5.07
CA ASP A 52 3.69 8.88 -5.73
C ASP A 52 4.95 8.66 -4.90
N ASN A 53 5.19 7.40 -4.53
CA ASN A 53 6.41 7.02 -3.83
C ASN A 53 7.65 7.36 -4.68
N ARG A 54 8.78 7.61 -4.04
CA ARG A 54 10.10 7.68 -4.67
C ARG A 54 10.25 6.59 -5.75
N GLY A 55 10.62 6.98 -6.96
CA GLY A 55 10.79 6.05 -8.07
C GLY A 55 9.54 5.80 -8.90
N ALA A 56 8.35 6.25 -8.48
CA ALA A 56 7.09 6.02 -9.17
C ALA A 56 6.47 7.31 -9.73
N GLY A 57 5.59 7.16 -10.71
CA GLY A 57 4.69 8.19 -11.22
C GLY A 57 5.39 9.48 -11.60
N ASP A 58 4.89 10.57 -11.05
CA ASP A 58 5.40 11.92 -11.31
C ASP A 58 6.38 12.41 -10.21
N SER A 59 6.70 11.58 -9.19
CA SER A 59 7.78 11.85 -8.24
C SER A 59 9.16 11.57 -8.82
N ASP A 60 10.21 12.16 -8.21
CA ASP A 60 11.60 11.94 -8.60
C ASP A 60 12.01 10.47 -8.49
N LYS A 61 12.96 10.08 -9.36
CA LYS A 61 13.46 8.71 -9.51
C LYS A 61 14.98 8.64 -9.36
N PRO A 62 15.53 9.03 -8.18
CA PRO A 62 16.96 9.04 -7.96
C PRO A 62 17.57 7.63 -8.15
N PRO A 63 18.83 7.54 -8.63
CA PRO A 63 19.44 6.25 -8.97
C PRO A 63 19.99 5.48 -7.77
N GLU A 64 20.06 6.10 -6.60
CA GLU A 64 20.57 5.48 -5.37
C GLU A 64 19.70 4.31 -4.91
N PRO A 65 20.24 3.35 -4.15
CA PRO A 65 19.46 2.27 -3.57
C PRO A 65 18.32 2.79 -2.67
N TYR A 66 17.17 2.14 -2.74
CA TYR A 66 16.01 2.44 -1.89
C TYR A 66 15.94 1.49 -0.69
N SER A 67 15.31 1.95 0.38
CA SER A 67 14.96 1.13 1.54
C SER A 67 13.56 1.51 2.05
N ILE A 68 12.90 0.61 2.75
CA ILE A 68 11.59 0.91 3.37
C ILE A 68 11.72 2.04 4.40
N ALA A 69 12.84 2.13 5.12
CA ALA A 69 13.14 3.24 6.00
C ALA A 69 13.19 4.59 5.27
N LEU A 70 13.80 4.62 4.08
CA LEU A 70 13.86 5.84 3.25
C LEU A 70 12.47 6.30 2.82
N PHE A 71 11.58 5.39 2.42
CA PHE A 71 10.19 5.71 2.08
C PHE A 71 9.38 6.21 3.29
N ALA A 72 9.62 5.65 4.47
CA ALA A 72 9.00 6.12 5.71
C ALA A 72 9.44 7.55 6.04
N ASP A 73 10.73 7.87 5.85
CA ASP A 73 11.26 9.23 6.04
C ASP A 73 10.74 10.18 4.94
N ASP A 74 10.54 9.73 3.69
CA ASP A 74 9.85 10.50 2.64
C ASP A 74 8.42 10.88 3.05
N THR A 75 7.69 9.92 3.63
CA THR A 75 6.33 10.16 4.12
C THR A 75 6.31 11.20 5.26
N ALA A 76 7.24 11.10 6.21
CA ALA A 76 7.37 12.07 7.30
C ALA A 76 7.73 13.47 6.77
N ALA A 77 8.67 13.56 5.83
CA ALA A 77 9.06 14.82 5.21
C ALA A 77 7.94 15.44 4.35
N LEU A 78 7.12 14.62 3.69
CA LEU A 78 5.93 15.08 2.99
C LEU A 78 4.91 15.68 3.97
N MET A 79 4.70 15.04 5.13
CA MET A 79 3.85 15.61 6.20
C MET A 79 4.37 16.97 6.65
N ASP A 80 5.69 17.12 6.86
CA ASP A 80 6.32 18.38 7.26
C ASP A 80 6.09 19.48 6.22
N ALA A 81 6.32 19.16 4.94
CA ALA A 81 6.12 20.09 3.83
C ALA A 81 4.67 20.55 3.68
N LEU A 82 3.70 19.71 4.10
CA LEU A 82 2.27 20.02 4.09
C LEU A 82 1.76 20.65 5.40
N GLY A 83 2.63 20.88 6.39
CA GLY A 83 2.28 21.43 7.69
C GLY A 83 1.40 20.48 8.52
N ILE A 84 1.53 19.17 8.32
CA ILE A 84 0.74 18.13 9.01
C ILE A 84 1.57 17.51 10.13
N GLU A 85 1.19 17.76 11.37
CA GLU A 85 1.90 17.24 12.53
C GLU A 85 1.62 15.76 12.76
N ARG A 86 0.36 15.34 12.68
CA ARG A 86 -0.07 13.94 12.91
C ARG A 86 -1.14 13.54 11.91
N ALA A 87 -1.09 12.28 11.44
CA ALA A 87 -2.04 11.73 10.47
C ALA A 87 -2.43 10.28 10.79
N HIS A 88 -3.54 9.82 10.22
CA HIS A 88 -3.78 8.41 9.97
C HIS A 88 -2.96 7.98 8.76
N VAL A 89 -2.44 6.77 8.75
CA VAL A 89 -1.68 6.21 7.64
C VAL A 89 -2.27 4.88 7.23
N TYR A 90 -2.63 4.76 5.96
CA TYR A 90 -3.09 3.54 5.34
C TYR A 90 -2.12 3.14 4.23
N GLY A 91 -1.40 2.05 4.42
CA GLY A 91 -0.48 1.49 3.45
C GLY A 91 -0.96 0.16 2.90
N GLN A 92 -0.83 -0.02 1.58
CA GLN A 92 -1.23 -1.22 0.87
C GLN A 92 0.00 -1.91 0.26
N SER A 93 0.16 -3.24 0.46
CA SER A 93 1.28 -4.03 -0.10
C SER A 93 2.64 -3.44 0.32
N MET A 94 3.52 -3.01 -0.59
CA MET A 94 4.74 -2.26 -0.25
C MET A 94 4.43 -1.04 0.63
N GLY A 95 3.33 -0.33 0.36
CA GLY A 95 2.88 0.79 1.20
C GLY A 95 2.61 0.37 2.64
N GLY A 96 2.20 -0.86 2.87
CA GLY A 96 2.04 -1.42 4.21
C GLY A 96 3.37 -1.69 4.92
N LEU A 97 4.43 -2.06 4.19
CA LEU A 97 5.80 -2.13 4.76
C LEU A 97 6.27 -0.72 5.18
N ILE A 98 6.02 0.27 4.30
CA ILE A 98 6.35 1.68 4.58
C ILE A 98 5.59 2.17 5.80
N ALA A 99 4.30 1.88 5.90
CA ALA A 99 3.45 2.28 7.02
C ALA A 99 3.89 1.65 8.35
N GLN A 100 4.34 0.38 8.34
CA GLN A 100 4.95 -0.27 9.53
C GLN A 100 6.23 0.45 9.95
N GLU A 101 7.13 0.70 9.01
CA GLU A 101 8.39 1.39 9.31
C GLU A 101 8.14 2.84 9.78
N PHE A 102 7.15 3.52 9.18
CA PHE A 102 6.71 4.83 9.64
C PHE A 102 6.22 4.80 11.10
N ALA A 103 5.41 3.79 11.45
CA ALA A 103 4.91 3.61 12.81
C ALA A 103 6.04 3.38 13.82
N LEU A 104 7.10 2.67 13.42
CA LEU A 104 8.26 2.38 14.25
C LEU A 104 9.22 3.56 14.40
N ARG A 105 9.44 4.33 13.34
CA ARG A 105 10.41 5.45 13.31
C ARG A 105 9.81 6.78 13.76
N HIS A 106 8.52 7.00 13.45
CA HIS A 106 7.81 8.26 13.68
C HIS A 106 6.52 8.07 14.49
N PRO A 107 6.53 7.33 15.63
CA PRO A 107 5.31 6.94 16.35
C PRO A 107 4.49 8.16 16.82
N GLN A 108 5.13 9.28 17.13
CA GLN A 108 4.47 10.52 17.55
C GLN A 108 3.71 11.22 16.41
N ARG A 109 4.01 10.88 15.13
CA ARG A 109 3.38 11.44 13.93
C ARG A 109 2.13 10.66 13.51
N LEU A 110 1.91 9.48 14.11
CA LEU A 110 0.85 8.55 13.73
C LEU A 110 -0.35 8.66 14.68
N ARG A 111 -1.57 8.67 14.12
CA ARG A 111 -2.84 8.54 14.87
C ARG A 111 -3.30 7.10 14.89
N CYS A 112 -3.65 6.56 13.71
CA CYS A 112 -4.01 5.16 13.49
C CYS A 112 -3.26 4.61 12.29
N LEU A 113 -3.02 3.30 12.29
CA LEU A 113 -2.35 2.54 11.25
C LEU A 113 -3.33 1.59 10.58
N VAL A 114 -3.37 1.57 9.24
CA VAL A 114 -4.08 0.55 8.47
C VAL A 114 -3.08 -0.18 7.57
N LEU A 115 -3.00 -1.48 7.71
CA LEU A 115 -2.09 -2.38 6.97
C LEU A 115 -2.91 -3.26 6.03
N GLY A 116 -2.98 -2.86 4.74
CA GLY A 116 -3.75 -3.55 3.71
C GLY A 116 -2.88 -4.51 2.90
N CYS A 117 -3.34 -5.76 2.71
CA CYS A 117 -2.71 -6.80 1.86
C CYS A 117 -1.18 -6.77 1.88
N THR A 118 -0.60 -6.73 3.07
CA THR A 118 0.84 -6.56 3.27
C THR A 118 1.45 -7.68 4.13
N THR A 119 2.76 -7.69 4.21
CA THR A 119 3.56 -8.57 5.04
C THR A 119 4.43 -7.74 5.99
N PHE A 120 5.18 -8.39 6.84
CA PHE A 120 6.19 -7.78 7.70
C PHE A 120 7.63 -8.09 7.21
N GLY A 121 7.76 -8.83 6.08
CA GLY A 121 9.05 -9.21 5.51
C GLY A 121 9.83 -10.24 6.34
N GLY A 122 11.09 -10.46 5.96
CA GLY A 122 11.99 -11.35 6.65
C GLY A 122 11.65 -12.84 6.55
N PRO A 123 12.46 -13.71 7.19
CA PRO A 123 12.33 -15.17 7.07
C PRO A 123 11.11 -15.76 7.80
N ASN A 124 10.48 -15.00 8.69
CA ASN A 124 9.28 -15.43 9.40
C ASN A 124 7.98 -15.15 8.62
N SER A 125 8.06 -14.45 7.49
CA SER A 125 6.90 -14.20 6.64
C SER A 125 6.53 -15.39 5.79
N VAL A 126 5.23 -15.55 5.53
CA VAL A 126 4.75 -16.56 4.59
C VAL A 126 4.91 -16.00 3.17
N LEU A 127 5.75 -16.64 2.39
CA LEU A 127 6.07 -16.20 1.03
C LEU A 127 4.94 -16.54 0.05
N PRO A 128 4.81 -15.78 -1.05
CA PRO A 128 3.97 -16.16 -2.18
C PRO A 128 4.46 -17.48 -2.82
N SER A 129 3.62 -18.08 -3.65
CA SER A 129 4.08 -19.22 -4.45
C SER A 129 5.28 -18.81 -5.34
N PRO A 130 6.16 -19.76 -5.72
CA PRO A 130 7.27 -19.45 -6.64
C PRO A 130 6.81 -18.83 -7.96
N GLN A 131 5.64 -19.22 -8.45
CA GLN A 131 5.03 -18.65 -9.66
C GLN A 131 4.65 -17.18 -9.45
N ALA A 132 3.99 -16.86 -8.33
CA ALA A 132 3.60 -15.50 -8.00
C ALA A 132 4.83 -14.59 -7.80
N ALA A 133 5.87 -15.08 -7.13
CA ALA A 133 7.12 -14.35 -6.96
C ALA A 133 7.84 -14.09 -8.29
N ALA A 134 7.88 -15.06 -9.19
CA ALA A 134 8.47 -14.92 -10.52
C ALA A 134 7.72 -13.92 -11.38
N LEU A 135 6.37 -13.93 -11.32
CA LEU A 135 5.52 -12.96 -12.03
C LEU A 135 5.78 -11.53 -11.54
N LEU A 136 5.79 -11.32 -10.23
CA LEU A 136 6.04 -10.00 -9.63
C LEU A 136 7.40 -9.45 -10.07
N SER A 137 8.44 -10.28 -10.03
CA SER A 137 9.81 -9.87 -10.40
C SER A 137 9.96 -9.58 -11.91
N GLY A 138 9.22 -10.29 -12.75
CA GLY A 138 9.27 -10.17 -14.21
C GLY A 138 8.37 -9.09 -14.80
N MET A 139 7.42 -8.58 -14.04
CA MET A 139 6.33 -7.71 -14.50
C MET A 139 6.78 -6.50 -15.34
N PRO A 140 7.84 -5.73 -14.95
CA PRO A 140 8.24 -4.55 -15.71
C PRO A 140 8.80 -4.85 -17.11
N ASN A 141 9.16 -6.10 -17.38
CA ASN A 141 9.75 -6.54 -18.65
C ASN A 141 8.76 -7.24 -19.57
N LEU A 142 7.50 -7.39 -19.13
CA LEU A 142 6.46 -7.99 -19.97
C LEU A 142 5.88 -6.97 -20.95
N PRO A 143 5.48 -7.42 -22.16
CA PRO A 143 4.63 -6.60 -23.02
C PRO A 143 3.36 -6.18 -22.26
N PRO A 144 2.83 -4.95 -22.49
CA PRO A 144 1.70 -4.41 -21.72
C PRO A 144 0.49 -5.35 -21.61
N GLU A 145 0.07 -5.97 -22.70
CA GLU A 145 -1.05 -6.92 -22.71
C GLU A 145 -0.79 -8.14 -21.82
N GLN A 146 0.42 -8.71 -21.87
CA GLN A 146 0.80 -9.82 -21.02
C GLN A 146 0.91 -9.40 -19.55
N ALA A 147 1.39 -8.19 -19.29
CA ALA A 147 1.44 -7.65 -17.94
C ALA A 147 0.03 -7.51 -17.34
N VAL A 148 -0.94 -7.01 -18.11
CA VAL A 148 -2.35 -6.91 -17.69
C VAL A 148 -2.89 -8.29 -17.29
N GLU A 149 -2.76 -9.30 -18.14
CA GLU A 149 -3.23 -10.66 -17.86
C GLU A 149 -2.60 -11.25 -16.59
N ARG A 150 -1.31 -11.02 -16.39
CA ARG A 150 -0.59 -11.52 -15.21
C ARG A 150 -0.99 -10.80 -13.93
N VAL A 151 -1.25 -9.50 -14.01
CA VAL A 151 -1.78 -8.73 -12.88
C VAL A 151 -3.18 -9.24 -12.52
N LEU A 152 -4.07 -9.44 -13.49
CA LEU A 152 -5.39 -10.00 -13.26
C LEU A 152 -5.32 -11.34 -12.53
N GLU A 153 -4.43 -12.22 -12.99
CA GLU A 153 -4.25 -13.55 -12.42
C GLU A 153 -3.71 -13.52 -10.97
N LEU A 154 -2.82 -12.58 -10.67
CA LEU A 154 -2.11 -12.52 -9.41
C LEU A 154 -2.83 -11.69 -8.34
N PHE A 155 -3.55 -10.66 -8.75
CA PHE A 155 -4.06 -9.64 -7.82
C PHE A 155 -5.57 -9.76 -7.55
N TYR A 156 -6.33 -10.41 -8.44
CA TYR A 156 -7.77 -10.62 -8.24
C TYR A 156 -8.10 -12.07 -7.91
N SER A 157 -9.14 -12.26 -7.10
CA SER A 157 -9.65 -13.60 -6.79
C SER A 157 -10.20 -14.31 -8.03
N PRO A 158 -10.19 -15.67 -8.06
CA PRO A 158 -10.83 -16.43 -9.13
C PRO A 158 -12.31 -16.08 -9.32
N ARG A 159 -13.02 -15.77 -8.21
CA ARG A 159 -14.42 -15.36 -8.25
C ARG A 159 -14.58 -14.04 -9.00
N TYR A 160 -13.86 -12.99 -8.59
CA TYR A 160 -13.97 -11.67 -9.20
C TYR A 160 -13.61 -11.68 -10.68
N ARG A 161 -12.57 -12.42 -11.07
CA ARG A 161 -12.19 -12.58 -12.48
C ARG A 161 -13.26 -13.26 -13.35
N ARG A 162 -14.07 -14.16 -12.78
CA ARG A 162 -15.20 -14.78 -13.52
C ARG A 162 -16.41 -13.85 -13.61
N GLU A 163 -16.72 -13.13 -12.54
CA GLU A 163 -17.95 -12.35 -12.41
C GLU A 163 -17.80 -10.92 -12.95
N HIS A 164 -16.58 -10.36 -12.93
CA HIS A 164 -16.25 -8.97 -13.27
C HIS A 164 -15.06 -8.86 -14.24
N ALA A 165 -14.90 -9.83 -15.16
CA ALA A 165 -13.73 -9.91 -16.05
C ALA A 165 -13.44 -8.61 -16.81
N GLU A 166 -14.47 -8.02 -17.44
CA GLU A 166 -14.34 -6.81 -18.23
C GLU A 166 -13.97 -5.60 -17.36
N GLU A 167 -14.61 -5.43 -16.22
CA GLU A 167 -14.31 -4.35 -15.27
C GLU A 167 -12.88 -4.46 -14.74
N ALA A 168 -12.47 -5.66 -14.31
CA ALA A 168 -11.12 -5.93 -13.84
C ALA A 168 -10.07 -5.60 -14.92
N HIS A 169 -10.32 -6.01 -16.15
CA HIS A 169 -9.44 -5.76 -17.29
C HIS A 169 -9.31 -4.27 -17.59
N GLN A 170 -10.42 -3.54 -17.72
CA GLN A 170 -10.41 -2.10 -17.98
C GLN A 170 -9.69 -1.33 -16.87
N ARG A 171 -9.94 -1.70 -15.62
CA ARG A 171 -9.30 -1.07 -14.47
C ARG A 171 -7.78 -1.28 -14.47
N ILE A 172 -7.32 -2.51 -14.69
CA ILE A 172 -5.88 -2.76 -14.76
C ILE A 172 -5.26 -2.08 -15.98
N GLN A 173 -5.92 -2.06 -17.13
CA GLN A 173 -5.43 -1.32 -18.30
C GLN A 173 -5.25 0.18 -18.02
N SER A 174 -6.08 0.79 -17.18
CA SER A 174 -5.92 2.21 -16.84
C SER A 174 -4.65 2.52 -16.04
N TYR A 175 -4.07 1.53 -15.36
CA TYR A 175 -2.82 1.66 -14.62
C TYR A 175 -1.57 1.38 -15.49
N PHE A 176 -1.75 0.83 -16.70
CA PHE A 176 -0.64 0.58 -17.61
C PHE A 176 -0.58 1.63 -18.74
N PRO A 177 0.64 1.96 -19.25
CA PRO A 177 1.93 1.45 -18.78
C PRO A 177 2.24 1.90 -17.35
N LEU A 178 2.93 1.03 -16.60
CA LEU A 178 3.45 1.40 -15.28
C LEU A 178 4.29 2.68 -15.41
N ARG A 179 3.93 3.72 -14.64
CA ARG A 179 4.67 4.99 -14.60
C ARG A 179 5.95 4.90 -13.75
N THR A 180 6.35 3.68 -13.42
CA THR A 180 7.56 3.36 -12.69
C THR A 180 8.54 2.67 -13.64
N PRO A 181 9.67 3.31 -13.98
CA PRO A 181 10.70 2.72 -14.84
C PRO A 181 11.23 1.40 -14.27
N PRO A 182 11.65 0.44 -15.12
CA PRO A 182 12.09 -0.89 -14.67
C PRO A 182 13.22 -0.88 -13.63
N ASP A 183 14.15 0.05 -13.75
CA ASP A 183 15.26 0.23 -12.81
C ASP A 183 14.80 0.77 -11.45
N ALA A 184 13.85 1.71 -11.43
CA ALA A 184 13.23 2.22 -10.21
C ALA A 184 12.34 1.15 -9.55
N TYR A 185 11.58 0.39 -10.35
CA TYR A 185 10.81 -0.75 -9.86
C TYR A 185 11.70 -1.79 -9.19
N ALA A 186 12.85 -2.13 -9.80
CA ALA A 186 13.81 -3.06 -9.22
C ALA A 186 14.36 -2.56 -7.87
N ARG A 187 14.63 -1.25 -7.74
CA ARG A 187 15.05 -0.65 -6.45
C ARG A 187 13.95 -0.72 -5.39
N GLN A 188 12.69 -0.45 -5.76
CA GLN A 188 11.55 -0.62 -4.86
C GLN A 188 11.37 -2.08 -4.42
N LEU A 189 11.43 -3.02 -5.37
CA LEU A 189 11.33 -4.45 -5.07
C LEU A 189 12.45 -4.90 -4.12
N MET A 190 13.69 -4.44 -4.35
CA MET A 190 14.82 -4.76 -3.48
C MET A 190 14.62 -4.24 -2.06
N ALA A 191 14.05 -3.03 -1.92
CA ALA A 191 13.69 -2.48 -0.61
C ALA A 191 12.66 -3.35 0.11
N CYS A 192 11.67 -3.91 -0.61
CA CYS A 192 10.71 -4.86 -0.03
C CYS A 192 11.40 -6.16 0.43
N LEU A 193 12.26 -6.74 -0.43
CA LEU A 193 12.92 -8.02 -0.15
C LEU A 193 13.91 -7.97 1.01
N THR A 194 14.47 -6.79 1.31
CA THR A 194 15.41 -6.59 2.41
C THR A 194 14.77 -6.13 3.72
N PHE A 195 13.45 -5.90 3.71
CA PHE A 195 12.72 -5.46 4.90
C PHE A 195 12.41 -6.63 5.84
N ASP A 196 12.52 -6.37 7.13
CA ASP A 196 12.08 -7.27 8.20
C ASP A 196 11.65 -6.46 9.42
N ALA A 197 10.38 -6.59 9.80
CA ALA A 197 9.82 -5.96 10.98
C ALA A 197 9.34 -6.97 12.03
N TYR A 198 9.53 -8.30 11.82
CA TYR A 198 8.92 -9.33 12.67
C TYR A 198 9.12 -9.10 14.16
N ASP A 199 10.36 -8.88 14.60
CA ASP A 199 10.69 -8.67 16.01
C ASP A 199 10.35 -7.27 16.52
N ARG A 200 10.07 -6.33 15.60
CA ARG A 200 9.71 -4.93 15.91
C ARG A 200 8.19 -4.69 15.92
N LEU A 201 7.37 -5.59 15.37
CA LEU A 201 5.89 -5.47 15.36
C LEU A 201 5.30 -5.19 16.75
N PRO A 202 5.77 -5.82 17.85
CA PRO A 202 5.27 -5.52 19.20
C PRO A 202 5.55 -4.09 19.69
N GLN A 203 6.41 -3.32 19.01
CA GLN A 203 6.73 -1.94 19.34
C GLN A 203 5.77 -0.93 18.69
N ILE A 204 4.90 -1.37 17.75
CA ILE A 204 3.88 -0.52 17.15
C ILE A 204 2.82 -0.22 18.20
N ALA A 205 2.79 1.05 18.67
CA ALA A 205 1.92 1.49 19.75
C ALA A 205 0.59 2.11 19.24
N ALA A 206 0.54 2.52 17.98
CA ALA A 206 -0.66 3.13 17.41
C ALA A 206 -1.78 2.09 17.24
N PRO A 207 -3.06 2.48 17.44
CA PRO A 207 -4.19 1.63 17.06
C PRO A 207 -4.02 1.14 15.63
N THR A 208 -4.11 -0.18 15.41
CA THR A 208 -3.78 -0.80 14.13
C THR A 208 -4.93 -1.67 13.62
N LEU A 209 -5.30 -1.49 12.35
CA LEU A 209 -6.15 -2.40 11.59
C LEU A 209 -5.30 -3.16 10.57
N VAL A 210 -5.40 -4.47 10.56
CA VAL A 210 -4.84 -5.35 9.51
C VAL A 210 -6.00 -5.82 8.65
N ILE A 211 -5.94 -5.59 7.33
CA ILE A 211 -7.05 -5.86 6.42
C ILE A 211 -6.56 -6.52 5.13
N ASN A 212 -7.18 -7.62 4.70
CA ASN A 212 -6.75 -8.35 3.51
C ASN A 212 -7.89 -9.19 2.90
N GLY A 213 -7.69 -9.65 1.66
CA GLY A 213 -8.46 -10.74 1.08
C GLY A 213 -7.95 -12.09 1.56
N ALA A 214 -8.85 -13.02 1.82
CA ALA A 214 -8.49 -14.36 2.31
C ALA A 214 -7.84 -15.23 1.23
N GLU A 215 -8.07 -14.92 -0.06
CA GLU A 215 -7.50 -15.60 -1.22
C GLU A 215 -6.38 -14.79 -1.90
N ASP A 216 -5.71 -13.92 -1.17
CA ASP A 216 -4.56 -13.17 -1.67
C ASP A 216 -3.42 -14.14 -2.05
N ALA A 217 -3.22 -14.31 -3.37
CA ALA A 217 -2.19 -15.19 -3.91
C ALA A 217 -0.78 -14.59 -3.85
N LEU A 218 -0.68 -13.27 -3.72
CA LEU A 218 0.59 -12.54 -3.66
C LEU A 218 1.11 -12.41 -2.21
N ILE A 219 0.24 -12.01 -1.30
CA ILE A 219 0.57 -11.88 0.12
C ILE A 219 -0.38 -12.76 0.94
N PRO A 220 -0.01 -14.02 1.20
CA PRO A 220 -0.88 -14.95 1.93
C PRO A 220 -1.46 -14.36 3.21
N ALA A 221 -2.77 -14.53 3.41
CA ALA A 221 -3.52 -13.96 4.54
C ALA A 221 -2.98 -14.38 5.91
N GLU A 222 -2.15 -15.42 5.97
CA GLU A 222 -1.44 -15.82 7.20
C GLU A 222 -0.51 -14.73 7.71
N ASN A 223 0.11 -13.93 6.81
CA ASN A 223 0.90 -12.77 7.22
C ASN A 223 0.04 -11.76 8.00
N SER A 224 -1.20 -11.55 7.57
CA SER A 224 -2.16 -10.69 8.29
C SER A 224 -2.49 -11.23 9.68
N ARG A 225 -2.67 -12.55 9.82
CA ARG A 225 -2.92 -13.19 11.14
C ARG A 225 -1.72 -13.02 12.07
N ILE A 226 -0.52 -13.22 11.56
CA ILE A 226 0.73 -13.04 12.33
C ILE A 226 0.86 -11.58 12.79
N MET A 227 0.65 -10.60 11.88
CA MET A 227 0.71 -9.17 12.24
C MET A 227 -0.33 -8.82 13.32
N ALA A 228 -1.58 -9.26 13.15
CA ALA A 228 -2.64 -8.99 14.11
C ALA A 228 -2.38 -9.60 15.50
N GLN A 229 -1.68 -10.72 15.56
CA GLN A 229 -1.28 -11.35 16.84
C GLN A 229 -0.09 -10.63 17.50
N ARG A 230 0.83 -10.07 16.70
CA ARG A 230 2.07 -9.48 17.20
C ARG A 230 1.99 -7.99 17.50
N VAL A 231 1.15 -7.25 16.78
CA VAL A 231 0.90 -5.82 17.05
C VAL A 231 -0.10 -5.69 18.20
N PRO A 232 0.26 -5.07 19.33
CA PRO A 232 -0.61 -5.00 20.50
C PRO A 232 -1.95 -4.33 20.20
N GLY A 233 -3.06 -5.02 20.48
CA GLY A 233 -4.40 -4.50 20.29
C GLY A 233 -4.84 -4.31 18.85
N ALA A 234 -4.16 -4.90 17.88
CA ALA A 234 -4.55 -4.83 16.49
C ALA A 234 -5.89 -5.52 16.23
N GLU A 235 -6.73 -4.87 15.42
CA GLU A 235 -7.95 -5.43 14.87
C GLU A 235 -7.64 -6.07 13.51
N MET A 236 -8.40 -7.09 13.10
CA MET A 236 -8.19 -7.75 11.80
C MET A 236 -9.51 -7.94 11.08
N VAL A 237 -9.50 -7.66 9.76
CA VAL A 237 -10.58 -7.94 8.83
C VAL A 237 -10.03 -8.77 7.66
N LEU A 238 -10.65 -9.92 7.39
CA LEU A 238 -10.37 -10.75 6.23
C LEU A 238 -11.64 -10.94 5.42
N PHE A 239 -11.60 -10.61 4.13
CA PHE A 239 -12.71 -10.81 3.21
C PHE A 239 -12.63 -12.19 2.57
N PRO A 240 -13.62 -13.08 2.79
CA PRO A 240 -13.63 -14.39 2.15
C PRO A 240 -13.77 -14.28 0.63
N GLU A 241 -13.15 -15.20 -0.11
CA GLU A 241 -13.20 -15.27 -1.57
C GLU A 241 -12.72 -14.01 -2.32
N VAL A 242 -11.82 -13.23 -1.68
CA VAL A 242 -11.30 -11.95 -2.18
C VAL A 242 -9.77 -12.02 -2.25
N GLY A 243 -9.18 -11.44 -3.30
CA GLY A 243 -7.75 -11.45 -3.59
C GLY A 243 -6.98 -10.28 -3.01
N HIS A 244 -5.82 -9.99 -3.64
CA HIS A 244 -4.90 -8.94 -3.20
C HIS A 244 -5.51 -7.54 -3.29
N LEU A 245 -6.22 -7.23 -4.37
CA LEU A 245 -6.88 -5.94 -4.56
C LEU A 245 -8.29 -5.94 -3.93
N PHE A 246 -8.39 -6.35 -2.67
CA PHE A 246 -9.66 -6.42 -1.94
C PHE A 246 -10.47 -5.12 -2.00
N PHE A 247 -9.82 -3.99 -1.98
CA PHE A 247 -10.44 -2.65 -2.08
C PHE A 247 -10.97 -2.31 -3.48
N HIS A 248 -10.71 -3.15 -4.48
CA HIS A 248 -11.37 -3.12 -5.79
C HIS A 248 -12.50 -4.16 -5.87
N GLU A 249 -12.33 -5.33 -5.24
CA GLU A 249 -13.30 -6.41 -5.31
C GLU A 249 -14.51 -6.17 -4.42
N VAL A 250 -14.30 -5.55 -3.25
CA VAL A 250 -15.33 -5.23 -2.25
C VAL A 250 -15.13 -3.80 -1.71
N PRO A 251 -15.20 -2.77 -2.59
CA PRO A 251 -14.81 -1.41 -2.24
C PRO A 251 -15.65 -0.82 -1.11
N GLU A 252 -16.95 -1.03 -1.11
CA GLU A 252 -17.85 -0.47 -0.11
C GLU A 252 -17.60 -1.06 1.28
N GLU A 253 -17.45 -2.38 1.37
CA GLU A 253 -17.18 -3.09 2.62
C GLU A 253 -15.77 -2.77 3.15
N ALA A 254 -14.80 -2.69 2.26
CA ALA A 254 -13.42 -2.35 2.61
C ALA A 254 -13.31 -0.92 3.16
N ASP A 255 -13.90 0.05 2.46
CA ASP A 255 -13.90 1.45 2.87
C ASP A 255 -14.69 1.64 4.17
N ALA A 256 -15.83 0.95 4.33
CA ALA A 256 -16.62 0.99 5.57
C ALA A 256 -15.83 0.44 6.77
N ALA A 257 -15.12 -0.68 6.61
CA ALA A 257 -14.30 -1.26 7.66
C ALA A 257 -13.17 -0.31 8.11
N VAL A 258 -12.48 0.30 7.15
CA VAL A 258 -11.41 1.28 7.43
C VAL A 258 -12.00 2.54 8.09
N ALA A 259 -13.06 3.12 7.52
CA ALA A 259 -13.67 4.35 8.06
C ALA A 259 -14.23 4.15 9.47
N ASP A 260 -14.86 3.00 9.75
CA ASP A 260 -15.35 2.67 11.09
C ASP A 260 -14.20 2.56 12.10
N PHE A 261 -13.13 1.85 11.73
CA PHE A 261 -11.94 1.74 12.58
C PHE A 261 -11.32 3.10 12.87
N LEU A 262 -11.09 3.94 11.85
CA LEU A 262 -10.51 5.27 12.02
C LEU A 262 -11.38 6.17 12.90
N ARG A 263 -12.71 6.12 12.74
CA ARG A 263 -13.66 6.90 13.54
C ARG A 263 -13.67 6.47 15.03
N ARG A 264 -13.51 5.16 15.32
CA ARG A 264 -13.51 4.64 16.70
C ARG A 264 -12.19 4.87 17.44
N ARG A 265 -11.09 4.96 16.72
CA ARG A 265 -9.74 4.93 17.28
C ARG A 265 -8.94 6.22 17.06
N GLY A 266 -9.38 7.10 16.14
CA GLY A 266 -8.68 8.31 15.69
C GLY A 266 -8.93 9.61 16.43
#